data_afb7cff30ea03335f7a5b5744465285e
#
_entry.id   afb7cff30ea03335f7a5b5744465285e
#
_cell.length_a   1.000
_cell.length_b   1.000
_cell.length_c   1.000
_cell.angle_alpha   90.00
_cell.angle_beta   90.00
_cell.angle_gamma   90.00
#
_symmetry.space_group_name_H-M   'P 1'
#
loop_
_entity.id
_entity.type
_entity.pdbx_description
1 polymer ?
#
loop_
_entity_poly.entity_id
_entity_poly.type
_entity_poly.pdbx_seq_one_letter_code
_entity_poly.pdbx_strand_id
1 'polypeptide(L)'
;EDFKTDMDCAVSIERRIAAMKQVYAAGIRTVCFVSPVFPGLTDFEAIFARVKNQCDLFWLENLNLRGGFKKTIMDYIAVKHPGLRPLYNQIYNRHDRSYFEALMRQAEAMARQYDCPFVDNEMPYGRVPQGHPIIVNYFYHEEIRGSENTGARHKKEDK
;
A
#
# COMPACT_ATOMS: atom_id res chain seq x y z
N GLU A 1 15.93 -7.61 0.28
CA GLU A 1 16.87 -7.16 -0.77
C GLU A 1 16.83 -8.05 -2.01
N ASP A 2 16.68 -9.37 -1.86
CA ASP A 2 16.64 -10.30 -3.00
C ASP A 2 15.51 -10.00 -3.99
N PHE A 3 14.32 -9.68 -3.47
CA PHE A 3 13.17 -9.30 -4.29
C PHE A 3 13.46 -8.08 -5.16
N LYS A 4 14.11 -7.06 -4.60
CA LYS A 4 14.48 -5.85 -5.34
C LYS A 4 15.48 -6.16 -6.46
N THR A 5 16.47 -6.99 -6.19
CA THR A 5 17.48 -7.37 -7.17
C THR A 5 16.88 -8.10 -8.37
N ASP A 6 15.87 -8.94 -8.12
CA ASP A 6 15.23 -9.75 -9.15
C ASP A 6 14.17 -9.00 -9.99
N MET A 7 13.51 -7.99 -9.39
CA MET A 7 12.30 -7.38 -9.96
C MET A 7 12.45 -5.89 -10.30
N ASP A 8 13.47 -5.21 -9.78
CA ASP A 8 13.54 -3.76 -9.83
C ASP A 8 14.91 -3.25 -10.29
N CYS A 9 14.93 -2.63 -11.46
CA CYS A 9 16.09 -1.90 -11.98
C CYS A 9 16.21 -0.46 -11.45
N ALA A 10 15.33 -0.05 -10.52
CA ALA A 10 15.28 1.30 -9.99
C ALA A 10 16.45 1.59 -9.03
N VAL A 11 16.63 2.87 -8.71
CA VAL A 11 17.62 3.33 -7.74
C VAL A 11 17.44 2.67 -6.37
N SER A 12 18.52 2.55 -5.61
CA SER A 12 18.52 1.88 -4.31
C SER A 12 17.52 2.50 -3.33
N ILE A 13 17.00 1.71 -2.40
CA ILE A 13 16.09 2.17 -1.33
C ILE A 13 16.70 3.33 -0.55
N GLU A 14 18.01 3.25 -0.23
CA GLU A 14 18.73 4.31 0.49
C GLU A 14 18.71 5.64 -0.26
N ARG A 15 18.94 5.61 -1.58
CA ARG A 15 18.91 6.83 -2.40
C ARG A 15 17.49 7.41 -2.49
N ARG A 16 16.45 6.58 -2.57
CA ARG A 16 15.06 7.04 -2.56
C ARG A 16 14.71 7.72 -1.22
N ILE A 17 15.09 7.10 -0.09
CA ILE A 17 14.87 7.66 1.25
C ILE A 17 15.65 8.97 1.43
N ALA A 18 16.91 9.03 0.98
CA ALA A 18 17.71 10.25 1.04
C ALA A 18 17.13 11.39 0.20
N ALA A 19 16.64 11.10 -1.01
CA ALA A 19 15.96 12.07 -1.85
C ALA A 19 14.65 12.59 -1.20
N MET A 20 13.85 11.68 -0.65
CA MET A 20 12.62 12.04 0.07
C MET A 20 12.91 12.97 1.26
N LYS A 21 13.97 12.68 2.02
CA LYS A 21 14.42 13.54 3.13
C LYS A 21 14.78 14.96 2.67
N GLN A 22 15.48 15.09 1.55
CA GLN A 22 15.87 16.39 1.00
C GLN A 22 14.65 17.19 0.55
N VAL A 23 13.71 16.56 -0.13
CA VAL A 23 12.46 17.18 -0.61
C VAL A 23 11.61 17.64 0.58
N TYR A 24 11.45 16.80 1.59
CA TYR A 24 10.72 17.12 2.81
C TYR A 24 11.36 18.28 3.58
N ALA A 25 12.69 18.28 3.73
CA ALA A 25 13.45 19.35 4.40
C ALA A 25 13.35 20.69 3.65
N ALA A 26 13.10 20.67 2.35
CA ALA A 26 12.83 21.87 1.55
C ALA A 26 11.39 22.40 1.71
N GLY A 27 10.58 21.82 2.59
CA GLY A 27 9.18 22.21 2.82
C GLY A 27 8.21 21.75 1.73
N ILE A 28 8.63 20.82 0.88
CA ILE A 28 7.79 20.26 -0.18
C ILE A 28 7.02 19.07 0.38
N ARG A 29 5.71 19.04 0.15
CA ARG A 29 4.84 17.95 0.58
C ARG A 29 5.29 16.62 -0.02
N THR A 30 5.49 15.63 0.84
CA THR A 30 6.13 14.36 0.47
C THR A 30 5.24 13.18 0.85
N VAL A 31 5.11 12.23 -0.06
CA VAL A 31 4.34 11.00 0.14
C VAL A 31 5.27 9.80 0.08
N CYS A 32 5.27 8.98 1.13
CA CYS A 32 5.84 7.64 1.06
C CYS A 32 4.75 6.67 0.58
N PHE A 33 4.77 6.35 -0.70
CA PHE A 33 3.79 5.46 -1.31
C PHE A 33 4.36 4.04 -1.37
N VAL A 34 3.84 3.15 -0.51
CA VAL A 34 4.17 1.72 -0.50
C VAL A 34 3.19 1.01 -1.41
N SER A 35 3.49 1.03 -2.69
CA SER A 35 2.68 0.44 -3.74
C SER A 35 3.55 -0.36 -4.70
N PRO A 36 3.28 -1.65 -4.80
CA PRO A 36 2.33 -2.41 -3.98
C PRO A 36 2.93 -2.97 -2.68
N VAL A 37 2.07 -3.25 -1.70
CA VAL A 37 2.40 -4.11 -0.56
C VAL A 37 2.33 -5.57 -1.02
N PHE A 38 3.48 -6.25 -1.03
CA PHE A 38 3.59 -7.66 -1.37
C PHE A 38 3.31 -8.54 -0.15
N PRO A 39 2.31 -9.44 -0.19
CA PRO A 39 1.98 -10.32 0.94
C PRO A 39 3.18 -11.13 1.42
N GLY A 40 3.47 -11.06 2.73
CA GLY A 40 4.57 -11.78 3.38
C GLY A 40 5.99 -11.31 3.04
N LEU A 41 6.13 -10.27 2.18
CA LEU A 41 7.45 -9.75 1.76
C LEU A 41 7.66 -8.28 2.13
N THR A 42 6.61 -7.47 2.15
CA THR A 42 6.71 -6.04 2.50
C THR A 42 6.53 -5.86 3.99
N ASP A 43 7.58 -5.45 4.67
CA ASP A 43 7.54 -4.99 6.06
C ASP A 43 7.29 -3.47 6.07
N PHE A 44 6.01 -3.08 6.06
CA PHE A 44 5.63 -1.67 6.02
C PHE A 44 5.90 -0.94 7.33
N GLU A 45 5.93 -1.64 8.47
CA GLU A 45 6.27 -1.04 9.76
C GLU A 45 7.74 -0.63 9.82
N ALA A 46 8.64 -1.50 9.33
CA ALA A 46 10.05 -1.16 9.20
C ALA A 46 10.28 0.01 8.22
N ILE A 47 9.51 0.07 7.12
CA ILE A 47 9.56 1.21 6.21
C ILE A 47 9.08 2.48 6.92
N PHE A 48 7.92 2.43 7.61
CA PHE A 48 7.38 3.57 8.35
C PHE A 48 8.35 4.10 9.39
N ALA A 49 8.95 3.23 10.18
CA ALA A 49 9.93 3.61 11.19
C ALA A 49 11.09 4.45 10.62
N ARG A 50 11.48 4.18 9.36
CA ARG A 50 12.56 4.90 8.67
C ARG A 50 12.13 6.24 8.06
N VAL A 51 10.85 6.40 7.70
CA VAL A 51 10.39 7.54 6.90
C VAL A 51 9.42 8.47 7.62
N LYS A 52 8.92 8.11 8.79
CA LYS A 52 7.88 8.86 9.52
C LYS A 52 8.20 10.33 9.79
N ASN A 53 9.49 10.69 9.86
CA ASN A 53 9.93 12.07 10.11
C ASN A 53 10.30 12.81 8.81
N GLN A 54 9.95 12.26 7.66
CA GLN A 54 10.31 12.83 6.35
C GLN A 54 9.25 12.61 5.27
N CYS A 55 8.01 12.38 5.68
CA CYS A 55 6.85 12.37 4.79
C CYS A 55 5.62 12.93 5.50
N ASP A 56 4.70 13.48 4.72
CA ASP A 56 3.40 13.98 5.18
C ASP A 56 2.32 12.89 5.11
N LEU A 57 2.47 11.96 4.16
CA LEU A 57 1.59 10.83 3.99
C LEU A 57 2.41 9.54 3.90
N PHE A 58 1.94 8.52 4.62
CA PHE A 58 2.40 7.14 4.47
C PHE A 58 1.24 6.32 3.91
N TRP A 59 1.36 5.90 2.66
CA TRP A 59 0.25 5.36 1.90
C TRP A 59 0.48 3.90 1.53
N LEU A 60 -0.48 3.04 1.86
CA LEU A 60 -0.42 1.60 1.65
C LEU A 60 -1.44 1.17 0.59
N GLU A 61 -0.95 0.53 -0.48
CA GLU A 61 -1.79 -0.05 -1.53
C GLU A 61 -1.48 -1.54 -1.69
N ASN A 62 -2.51 -2.37 -1.83
CA ASN A 62 -2.34 -3.80 -2.02
C ASN A 62 -1.80 -4.14 -3.41
N LEU A 63 -1.05 -5.23 -3.49
CA LEU A 63 -0.68 -5.82 -4.78
C LEU A 63 -1.95 -6.30 -5.49
N ASN A 64 -2.18 -5.74 -6.69
CA ASN A 64 -3.31 -6.07 -7.53
C ASN A 64 -2.86 -6.88 -8.74
N LEU A 65 -3.15 -8.18 -8.75
CA LEU A 65 -2.74 -9.09 -9.80
C LEU A 65 -3.82 -9.22 -10.89
N ARG A 66 -3.72 -8.38 -11.93
CA ARG A 66 -4.63 -8.38 -13.08
C ARG A 66 -3.95 -8.88 -14.34
N GLY A 67 -4.71 -9.53 -15.22
CA GLY A 67 -4.26 -9.96 -16.56
C GLY A 67 -3.02 -10.87 -16.52
N GLY A 68 -2.12 -10.69 -17.48
CA GLY A 68 -0.90 -11.48 -17.62
C GLY A 68 0.12 -11.34 -16.47
N PHE A 69 0.02 -10.26 -15.74
CA PHE A 69 0.89 -9.99 -14.59
C PHE A 69 0.73 -11.02 -13.46
N LYS A 70 -0.48 -11.55 -13.29
CA LYS A 70 -0.78 -12.56 -12.27
C LYS A 70 0.11 -13.79 -12.41
N LYS A 71 0.23 -14.32 -13.62
CA LYS A 71 1.05 -15.51 -13.87
C LYS A 71 2.50 -15.25 -13.49
N THR A 72 3.08 -14.15 -13.94
CA THR A 72 4.50 -13.80 -13.67
C THR A 72 4.80 -13.74 -12.18
N ILE A 73 3.95 -13.06 -11.41
CA ILE A 73 4.16 -12.94 -9.95
C ILE A 73 3.94 -14.28 -9.25
N MET A 74 2.90 -15.06 -9.63
CA MET A 74 2.65 -16.37 -9.02
C MET A 74 3.82 -17.35 -9.29
N ASP A 75 4.38 -17.33 -10.50
CA ASP A 75 5.55 -18.14 -10.86
C ASP A 75 6.80 -17.70 -10.07
N TYR A 76 7.04 -16.38 -9.95
CA TYR A 76 8.12 -15.84 -9.14
C TYR A 76 8.02 -16.31 -7.68
N ILE A 77 6.85 -16.14 -7.06
CA ILE A 77 6.61 -16.59 -5.68
C ILE A 77 6.81 -18.09 -5.53
N ALA A 78 6.34 -18.89 -6.49
CA ALA A 78 6.50 -20.33 -6.45
C ALA A 78 7.98 -20.78 -6.48
N VAL A 79 8.82 -20.04 -7.20
CA VAL A 79 10.26 -20.35 -7.35
C VAL A 79 11.11 -19.77 -6.23
N LYS A 80 10.92 -18.48 -5.91
CA LYS A 80 11.81 -17.74 -5.00
C LYS A 80 11.33 -17.79 -3.53
N HIS A 81 10.02 -17.88 -3.33
CA HIS A 81 9.40 -17.87 -2.00
C HIS A 81 8.33 -18.98 -1.86
N PRO A 82 8.72 -20.27 -2.04
CA PRO A 82 7.76 -21.38 -2.11
C PRO A 82 6.87 -21.48 -0.87
N GLY A 83 7.35 -21.07 0.32
CA GLY A 83 6.57 -21.01 1.54
C GLY A 83 5.41 -20.03 1.51
N LEU A 84 5.44 -19.01 0.64
CA LEU A 84 4.35 -18.03 0.49
C LEU A 84 3.30 -18.45 -0.55
N ARG A 85 3.54 -19.51 -1.31
CA ARG A 85 2.60 -19.98 -2.34
C ARG A 85 1.18 -20.24 -1.81
N PRO A 86 0.97 -20.87 -0.63
CA PRO A 86 -0.37 -21.03 -0.07
C PRO A 86 -1.08 -19.70 0.18
N LEU A 87 -0.37 -18.70 0.76
CA LEU A 87 -0.90 -17.37 1.03
C LEU A 87 -1.34 -16.66 -0.28
N TYR A 88 -0.49 -16.68 -1.31
CA TYR A 88 -0.82 -16.06 -2.60
C TYR A 88 -2.00 -16.76 -3.29
N ASN A 89 -2.09 -18.08 -3.22
CA ASN A 89 -3.25 -18.82 -3.72
C ASN A 89 -4.53 -18.44 -2.97
N GLN A 90 -4.47 -18.28 -1.66
CA GLN A 90 -5.61 -17.87 -0.84
C GLN A 90 -6.09 -16.47 -1.25
N ILE A 91 -5.19 -15.50 -1.34
CA ILE A 91 -5.55 -14.11 -1.69
C ILE A 91 -6.04 -14.02 -3.14
N TYR A 92 -5.26 -14.52 -4.12
CA TYR A 92 -5.45 -14.17 -5.53
C TYR A 92 -6.26 -15.20 -6.34
N ASN A 93 -6.39 -16.44 -5.88
CA ASN A 93 -7.18 -17.45 -6.54
C ASN A 93 -8.50 -17.74 -5.82
N ARG A 94 -8.54 -17.61 -4.50
CA ARG A 94 -9.75 -17.78 -3.69
C ARG A 94 -10.42 -16.46 -3.31
N HIS A 95 -9.81 -15.32 -3.68
CA HIS A 95 -10.29 -13.97 -3.38
C HIS A 95 -10.50 -13.70 -1.88
N ASP A 96 -9.66 -14.32 -1.03
CA ASP A 96 -9.71 -14.12 0.41
C ASP A 96 -9.04 -12.81 0.82
N ARG A 97 -9.80 -11.92 1.43
CA ARG A 97 -9.33 -10.59 1.85
C ARG A 97 -8.75 -10.56 3.26
N SER A 98 -8.88 -11.64 4.03
CA SER A 98 -8.54 -11.69 5.45
C SER A 98 -7.10 -11.23 5.74
N TYR A 99 -6.16 -11.52 4.83
CA TYR A 99 -4.77 -11.08 4.95
C TYR A 99 -4.65 -9.55 4.93
N PHE A 100 -5.22 -8.88 3.94
CA PHE A 100 -5.15 -7.41 3.86
C PHE A 100 -6.01 -6.72 4.92
N GLU A 101 -7.10 -7.31 5.34
CA GLU A 101 -7.87 -6.84 6.50
C GLU A 101 -7.05 -6.91 7.80
N ALA A 102 -6.24 -7.95 7.97
CA ALA A 102 -5.31 -8.05 9.09
C ALA A 102 -4.21 -6.96 9.01
N LEU A 103 -3.66 -6.72 7.82
CA LEU A 103 -2.67 -5.65 7.61
C LEU A 103 -3.27 -4.25 7.84
N MET A 104 -4.54 -4.02 7.46
CA MET A 104 -5.23 -2.77 7.76
C MET A 104 -5.31 -2.53 9.28
N ARG A 105 -5.73 -3.54 10.05
CA ARG A 105 -5.77 -3.45 11.51
C ARG A 105 -4.38 -3.20 12.12
N GLN A 106 -3.34 -3.79 11.53
CA GLN A 106 -1.95 -3.56 11.93
C GLN A 106 -1.51 -2.12 11.64
N ALA A 107 -1.85 -1.58 10.46
CA ALA A 107 -1.57 -0.20 10.10
C ALA A 107 -2.31 0.80 11.01
N GLU A 108 -3.57 0.52 11.37
CA GLU A 108 -4.33 1.31 12.32
C GLU A 108 -3.72 1.26 13.74
N ALA A 109 -3.27 0.08 14.19
CA ALA A 109 -2.57 -0.07 15.47
C ALA A 109 -1.24 0.71 15.48
N MET A 110 -0.48 0.65 14.38
CA MET A 110 0.73 1.44 14.19
C MET A 110 0.44 2.94 14.24
N ALA A 111 -0.64 3.40 13.61
CA ALA A 111 -1.05 4.81 13.67
C ALA A 111 -1.30 5.25 15.13
N ARG A 112 -2.04 4.46 15.91
CA ARG A 112 -2.25 4.72 17.34
C ARG A 112 -0.94 4.74 18.14
N GLN A 113 -0.03 3.79 17.87
CA GLN A 113 1.26 3.71 18.56
C GLN A 113 2.13 4.97 18.37
N TYR A 114 2.07 5.57 17.18
CA TYR A 114 2.87 6.74 16.81
C TYR A 114 2.11 8.06 16.88
N ASP A 115 0.89 8.05 17.43
CA ASP A 115 0.00 9.22 17.50
C ASP A 115 -0.21 9.89 16.13
N CYS A 116 -0.37 9.07 15.10
CA CYS A 116 -0.59 9.50 13.73
C CYS A 116 -2.08 9.38 13.35
N PRO A 117 -2.63 10.34 12.58
CA PRO A 117 -3.94 10.17 11.96
C PRO A 117 -3.98 8.94 11.05
N PHE A 118 -5.11 8.23 11.07
CA PHE A 118 -5.37 7.10 10.18
C PHE A 118 -6.59 7.39 9.30
N VAL A 119 -6.47 7.09 8.01
CA VAL A 119 -7.53 7.26 7.02
C VAL A 119 -7.73 5.96 6.25
N ASP A 120 -8.97 5.51 6.15
CA ASP A 120 -9.32 4.28 5.44
C ASP A 120 -10.03 4.58 4.11
N ASN A 121 -9.40 4.20 3.00
CA ASN A 121 -9.91 4.30 1.63
C ASN A 121 -10.38 5.71 1.20
N GLU A 122 -9.90 6.75 1.85
CA GLU A 122 -10.16 8.14 1.51
C GLU A 122 -8.87 8.88 1.15
N MET A 123 -9.02 9.92 0.32
CA MET A 123 -7.91 10.83 0.03
C MET A 123 -7.89 11.94 1.06
N PRO A 124 -6.81 12.10 1.83
CA PRO A 124 -6.70 13.18 2.80
C PRO A 124 -6.42 14.52 2.08
N TYR A 125 -7.44 15.12 1.48
CA TYR A 125 -7.31 16.41 0.77
C TYR A 125 -7.16 17.62 1.72
N GLY A 126 -7.32 17.44 3.01
CA GLY A 126 -7.22 18.50 4.00
C GLY A 126 -5.79 18.89 4.38
N ARG A 127 -5.67 19.73 5.40
CA ARG A 127 -4.38 20.07 6.00
C ARG A 127 -3.79 18.83 6.67
N VAL A 128 -2.59 18.47 6.24
CA VAL A 128 -1.78 17.48 6.95
C VAL A 128 -1.18 18.19 8.16
N PRO A 129 -1.38 17.71 9.41
CA PRO A 129 -0.72 18.24 10.56
C PRO A 129 0.80 18.18 10.37
N GLN A 130 1.51 19.28 10.62
CA GLN A 130 2.98 19.25 10.56
C GLN A 130 3.52 18.35 11.67
N GLY A 131 4.45 17.48 11.32
CA GLY A 131 5.20 16.67 12.28
C GLY A 131 4.72 15.23 12.47
N HIS A 132 3.49 14.89 12.01
CA HIS A 132 2.99 13.53 12.07
C HIS A 132 2.41 13.14 10.69
N PRO A 133 2.94 12.11 10.02
CA PRO A 133 2.38 11.67 8.75
C PRO A 133 0.99 11.08 8.95
N ILE A 134 0.08 11.33 8.01
CA ILE A 134 -1.19 10.61 7.93
C ILE A 134 -0.89 9.22 7.34
N ILE A 135 -1.34 8.17 8.03
CA ILE A 135 -1.28 6.80 7.54
C ILE A 135 -2.56 6.54 6.76
N VAL A 136 -2.42 6.23 5.48
CA VAL A 136 -3.53 5.98 4.56
C VAL A 136 -3.57 4.51 4.18
N ASN A 137 -4.65 3.83 4.58
CA ASN A 137 -4.99 2.54 4.04
C ASN A 137 -5.76 2.71 2.74
N TYR A 138 -5.25 2.10 1.67
CA TYR A 138 -5.86 2.17 0.34
C TYR A 138 -6.02 0.78 -0.26
N PHE A 139 -6.16 -0.23 0.57
CA PHE A 139 -6.39 -1.60 0.12
C PHE A 139 -7.76 -1.73 -0.52
N TYR A 140 -7.79 -2.34 -1.70
CA TYR A 140 -9.02 -2.58 -2.49
C TYR A 140 -9.83 -1.34 -2.89
N HIS A 141 -9.23 -0.15 -2.89
CA HIS A 141 -9.91 1.11 -3.22
C HIS A 141 -10.61 1.11 -4.58
N GLU A 142 -10.07 0.41 -5.57
CA GLU A 142 -10.68 0.32 -6.91
C GLU A 142 -11.99 -0.48 -6.93
N GLU A 143 -12.14 -1.45 -6.03
CA GLU A 143 -13.36 -2.24 -5.90
C GLU A 143 -14.46 -1.44 -5.20
N ILE A 144 -14.11 -0.61 -4.23
CA ILE A 144 -15.03 0.28 -3.54
C ILE A 144 -15.59 1.32 -4.52
N ARG A 145 -14.75 1.95 -5.32
CA ARG A 145 -15.17 2.91 -6.37
C ARG A 145 -16.02 2.26 -7.45
N GLY A 146 -15.77 0.99 -7.80
CA GLY A 146 -16.58 0.23 -8.76
C GLY A 146 -18.00 0.00 -8.27
N SER A 147 -18.22 -0.24 -6.97
CA SER A 147 -19.53 -0.44 -6.37
C SER A 147 -20.37 0.84 -6.27
N GLU A 148 -19.74 1.99 -6.03
CA GLU A 148 -20.40 3.30 -6.02
C GLU A 148 -20.91 3.71 -7.42
N ASN A 149 -20.13 3.43 -8.46
CA ASN A 149 -20.53 3.73 -9.85
C ASN A 149 -21.67 2.85 -10.38
N THR A 150 -21.79 1.62 -9.92
CA THR A 150 -22.93 0.74 -10.29
C THR A 150 -24.24 1.16 -9.61
N GLY A 151 -24.16 1.69 -8.37
CA GLY A 151 -25.33 2.23 -7.67
C GLY A 151 -25.90 3.52 -8.30
N ALA A 152 -25.07 4.32 -8.96
CA ALA A 152 -25.48 5.57 -9.58
C ALA A 152 -26.16 5.39 -10.96
N ARG A 153 -25.91 4.28 -11.66
CA ARG A 153 -26.50 4.00 -12.96
C ARG A 153 -27.95 3.51 -12.88
N HIS A 154 -28.36 2.89 -11.77
CA HIS A 154 -29.75 2.40 -11.61
C HIS A 154 -30.77 3.47 -11.20
N LYS A 155 -30.34 4.71 -10.88
CA LYS A 155 -31.26 5.80 -10.50
C LYS A 155 -31.68 6.75 -11.65
N LYS A 156 -31.23 6.50 -12.90
CA LYS A 156 -31.52 7.39 -14.04
C LYS A 156 -32.46 6.83 -15.11
N GLU A 157 -33.02 5.63 -14.92
CA GLU A 157 -33.91 5.02 -15.93
C GLU A 157 -35.40 5.02 -15.55
N ASP A 158 -35.78 5.59 -14.40
CA ASP A 158 -37.20 5.75 -14.02
C ASP A 158 -37.58 7.22 -13.91
N LYS A 159 -37.70 7.92 -15.04
CA LYS A 159 -38.52 9.13 -15.20
C LYS A 159 -38.88 9.33 -16.67
#